data_996eb3ff05dd359b9924a311793457d5
#
_entry.id   996eb3ff05dd359b9924a311793457d5
#
_cell.length_a   1.000
_cell.length_b   1.000
_cell.length_c   1.000
_cell.angle_alpha   90.00
_cell.angle_beta   90.00
_cell.angle_gamma   90.00
#
_symmetry.space_group_name_H-M   'P 1'
#
loop_
_entity.id
_entity.type
_entity.pdbx_description
1 polymer ?
#
loop_
_entity_poly.entity_id
_entity_poly.type
_entity_poly.pdbx_seq_one_letter_code
_entity_poly.pdbx_strand_id
1 'polypeptide(L)'
;MAVIEPNLKLVPERAYHVADEGMLEPAGAALTFLAAAQSLGAELLVDTPIKWLVEHEGRVSGVMTDEGAIHADEIVVAAGAGSARLLDTIGIGLKMSAPAGLLSHSKPAPKLLNGLVMSPGLHLRQTTEGRIVAGTDFAGADPEGNADGLAADLQAKVQAMIKGAEDLALDFFTVGYRPTPADGFPAIGRPQGRAGLYAVVTHSGVTLAPALGRFAAEEILSGARDPLIDCFHPDRPELT
;
A
#
# COMPACT_ATOMS: atom_id res chain seq x y z
N MET A 1 -21.15 12.21 -16.65
CA MET A 1 -21.01 12.18 -15.18
C MET A 1 -22.32 11.91 -14.47
N ALA A 2 -23.38 12.70 -14.65
CA ALA A 2 -24.68 12.49 -13.96
C ALA A 2 -25.34 11.11 -14.18
N VAL A 3 -24.99 10.40 -15.23
CA VAL A 3 -25.44 9.01 -15.49
C VAL A 3 -24.57 8.00 -14.76
N ILE A 4 -23.27 8.26 -14.63
CA ILE A 4 -22.29 7.36 -14.02
C ILE A 4 -22.36 7.46 -12.50
N GLU A 5 -22.34 8.69 -11.97
CA GLU A 5 -22.45 9.01 -10.55
C GLU A 5 -23.58 10.01 -10.30
N PRO A 6 -24.83 9.52 -10.23
CA PRO A 6 -26.03 10.39 -10.17
C PRO A 6 -26.17 11.14 -8.84
N ASN A 7 -25.51 10.65 -7.80
CA ASN A 7 -25.58 11.25 -6.46
C ASN A 7 -24.53 12.34 -6.20
N LEU A 8 -23.66 12.66 -7.16
CA LEU A 8 -22.80 13.84 -7.01
C LEU A 8 -23.63 15.11 -7.05
N LYS A 9 -23.50 15.98 -6.04
CA LYS A 9 -24.20 17.29 -5.97
C LYS A 9 -23.65 18.29 -6.98
N LEU A 10 -22.32 18.26 -7.18
CA LEU A 10 -21.63 19.10 -8.14
C LEU A 10 -21.15 18.23 -9.30
N VAL A 11 -21.69 18.49 -10.47
CA VAL A 11 -21.26 17.81 -11.70
C VAL A 11 -20.21 18.69 -12.38
N PRO A 12 -18.96 18.24 -12.51
CA PRO A 12 -17.92 19.04 -13.16
C PRO A 12 -18.21 19.18 -14.66
N GLU A 13 -17.75 20.28 -15.24
CA GLU A 13 -17.87 20.55 -16.69
C GLU A 13 -17.13 19.47 -17.51
N ARG A 14 -16.02 18.97 -16.97
CA ARG A 14 -15.20 17.90 -17.58
C ARG A 14 -14.82 16.88 -16.53
N ALA A 15 -14.85 15.61 -16.92
CA ALA A 15 -14.37 14.49 -16.11
C ALA A 15 -13.88 13.39 -17.03
N TYR A 16 -12.95 12.60 -16.53
CA TYR A 16 -12.54 11.36 -17.16
C TYR A 16 -13.30 10.20 -16.52
N HIS A 17 -13.74 9.26 -17.35
CA HIS A 17 -14.27 7.98 -16.89
C HIS A 17 -13.39 6.87 -17.46
N VAL A 18 -12.80 6.07 -16.57
CA VAL A 18 -11.95 4.94 -16.93
C VAL A 18 -12.74 3.69 -16.57
N ALA A 19 -13.30 3.06 -17.59
CA ALA A 19 -14.20 1.91 -17.42
C ALA A 19 -13.47 0.64 -16.95
N ASP A 20 -12.18 0.53 -17.26
CA ASP A 20 -11.34 -0.63 -16.93
C ASP A 20 -10.67 -0.51 -15.56
N GLU A 21 -10.81 0.62 -14.88
CA GLU A 21 -10.35 0.81 -13.51
C GLU A 21 -11.47 0.55 -12.52
N GLY A 22 -11.08 0.04 -11.35
CA GLY A 22 -12.01 -0.23 -10.28
C GLY A 22 -11.36 -0.08 -8.91
N MET A 23 -12.10 -0.48 -7.89
CA MET A 23 -11.64 -0.51 -6.52
C MET A 23 -11.78 -1.93 -5.96
N LEU A 24 -11.00 -2.22 -4.96
CA LEU A 24 -11.08 -3.45 -4.18
C LEU A 24 -11.01 -3.12 -2.68
N GLU A 25 -11.31 -4.10 -1.85
CA GLU A 25 -11.08 -4.03 -0.41
C GLU A 25 -9.65 -4.51 -0.13
N PRO A 26 -8.69 -3.62 0.21
CA PRO A 26 -7.27 -3.97 0.28
C PRO A 26 -6.96 -5.09 1.28
N ALA A 27 -7.57 -5.03 2.46
CA ALA A 27 -7.39 -6.06 3.48
C ALA A 27 -7.94 -7.42 3.02
N GLY A 28 -9.14 -7.43 2.41
CA GLY A 28 -9.76 -8.64 1.87
C GLY A 28 -8.92 -9.26 0.75
N ALA A 29 -8.38 -8.43 -0.14
CA ALA A 29 -7.48 -8.90 -1.19
C ALA A 29 -6.19 -9.52 -0.63
N ALA A 30 -5.54 -8.86 0.33
CA ALA A 30 -4.35 -9.39 0.98
C ALA A 30 -4.63 -10.74 1.67
N LEU A 31 -5.71 -10.85 2.43
CA LEU A 31 -6.11 -12.10 3.07
C LEU A 31 -6.41 -13.20 2.06
N THR A 32 -7.01 -12.87 0.92
CA THR A 32 -7.29 -13.85 -0.16
C THR A 32 -5.99 -14.39 -0.75
N PHE A 33 -5.01 -13.53 -1.03
CA PHE A 33 -3.69 -13.97 -1.52
C PHE A 33 -2.95 -14.81 -0.49
N LEU A 34 -2.99 -14.43 0.79
CA LEU A 34 -2.37 -15.20 1.88
C LEU A 34 -3.02 -16.59 2.01
N ALA A 35 -4.36 -16.67 1.99
CA ALA A 35 -5.07 -17.94 2.05
C ALA A 35 -4.74 -18.83 0.83
N ALA A 36 -4.62 -18.25 -0.37
CA ALA A 36 -4.21 -18.97 -1.56
C ALA A 36 -2.77 -19.51 -1.41
N ALA A 37 -1.83 -18.69 -0.92
CA ALA A 37 -0.47 -19.13 -0.66
C ALA A 37 -0.41 -20.28 0.36
N GLN A 38 -1.18 -20.18 1.45
CA GLN A 38 -1.28 -21.26 2.45
C GLN A 38 -1.82 -22.56 1.85
N SER A 39 -2.82 -22.48 0.96
CA SER A 39 -3.36 -23.66 0.26
C SER A 39 -2.34 -24.34 -0.65
N LEU A 40 -1.28 -23.62 -1.04
CA LEU A 40 -0.14 -24.11 -1.82
C LEU A 40 1.05 -24.51 -0.93
N GLY A 41 0.91 -24.50 0.39
CA GLY A 41 1.91 -24.95 1.33
C GLY A 41 2.74 -23.85 1.99
N ALA A 42 2.42 -22.57 1.78
CA ALA A 42 3.06 -21.48 2.51
C ALA A 42 2.63 -21.47 3.98
N GLU A 43 3.57 -21.19 4.88
CA GLU A 43 3.30 -20.97 6.29
C GLU A 43 3.14 -19.48 6.59
N LEU A 44 2.14 -19.11 7.35
CA LEU A 44 1.89 -17.74 7.79
C LEU A 44 2.14 -17.63 9.29
N LEU A 45 3.16 -16.87 9.67
CA LEU A 45 3.46 -16.53 11.05
C LEU A 45 2.91 -15.12 11.33
N VAL A 46 1.86 -15.03 12.12
CA VAL A 46 1.29 -13.77 12.59
C VAL A 46 1.95 -13.33 13.90
N ASP A 47 1.86 -12.05 14.23
CA ASP A 47 2.39 -11.49 15.47
C ASP A 47 3.86 -11.83 15.72
N THR A 48 4.63 -11.98 14.62
CA THR A 48 6.05 -12.35 14.65
C THR A 48 6.91 -11.17 14.14
N PRO A 49 7.24 -10.20 14.99
CA PRO A 49 8.04 -9.04 14.60
C PRO A 49 9.46 -9.45 14.20
N ILE A 50 9.89 -9.01 13.02
CA ILE A 50 11.26 -9.19 12.56
C ILE A 50 12.12 -8.05 13.12
N LYS A 51 13.18 -8.41 13.87
CA LYS A 51 14.11 -7.48 14.50
C LYS A 51 15.22 -7.05 13.56
N TRP A 52 15.88 -8.00 12.93
CA TRP A 52 16.97 -7.77 11.96
C TRP A 52 17.11 -8.93 10.99
N LEU A 53 17.85 -8.71 9.91
CA LEU A 53 18.25 -9.72 8.95
C LEU A 53 19.49 -10.45 9.47
N VAL A 54 19.50 -11.78 9.36
CA VAL A 54 20.66 -12.60 9.71
C VAL A 54 21.58 -12.68 8.49
N GLU A 55 22.78 -12.07 8.60
CA GLU A 55 23.77 -12.02 7.52
C GLU A 55 25.09 -12.58 7.99
N HIS A 56 25.75 -13.33 7.12
CA HIS A 56 27.11 -13.84 7.31
C HIS A 56 27.85 -13.83 5.98
N GLU A 57 29.04 -13.24 5.96
CA GLU A 57 29.93 -13.17 4.78
C GLU A 57 29.24 -12.71 3.49
N GLY A 58 28.38 -11.67 3.59
CA GLY A 58 27.67 -11.09 2.45
C GLY A 58 26.44 -11.89 1.98
N ARG A 59 26.06 -12.94 2.72
CA ARG A 59 24.84 -13.70 2.45
C ARG A 59 23.80 -13.49 3.55
N VAL A 60 22.60 -13.09 3.17
CA VAL A 60 21.45 -13.10 4.06
C VAL A 60 20.84 -14.51 4.06
N SER A 61 20.73 -15.11 5.25
CA SER A 61 20.32 -16.50 5.44
C SER A 61 19.13 -16.68 6.37
N GLY A 62 18.51 -15.57 6.80
CA GLY A 62 17.38 -15.65 7.70
C GLY A 62 16.96 -14.30 8.26
N VAL A 63 16.02 -14.37 9.18
CA VAL A 63 15.51 -13.24 9.96
C VAL A 63 15.54 -13.59 11.44
N MET A 64 15.74 -12.59 12.31
CA MET A 64 15.70 -12.76 13.76
C MET A 64 14.36 -12.26 14.30
N THR A 65 13.73 -13.11 15.12
CA THR A 65 12.48 -12.83 15.84
C THR A 65 12.72 -12.85 17.35
N ASP A 66 11.68 -12.64 18.14
CA ASP A 66 11.72 -12.82 19.61
C ASP A 66 11.92 -14.30 20.01
N GLU A 67 11.46 -15.22 19.16
CA GLU A 67 11.52 -16.68 19.40
C GLU A 67 12.81 -17.32 18.84
N GLY A 68 13.65 -16.54 18.17
CA GLY A 68 14.91 -17.01 17.57
C GLY A 68 15.01 -16.72 16.07
N ALA A 69 16.01 -17.31 15.44
CA ALA A 69 16.25 -17.14 14.01
C ALA A 69 15.37 -18.09 13.18
N ILE A 70 14.82 -17.55 12.10
CA ILE A 70 14.16 -18.32 11.04
C ILE A 70 15.06 -18.25 9.83
N HIS A 71 15.50 -19.41 9.34
CA HIS A 71 16.44 -19.52 8.22
C HIS A 71 15.74 -19.88 6.91
N ALA A 72 16.25 -19.32 5.80
CA ALA A 72 15.83 -19.62 4.45
C ALA A 72 16.95 -19.34 3.44
N ASP A 73 16.86 -19.91 2.25
CA ASP A 73 17.82 -19.69 1.16
C ASP A 73 17.68 -18.30 0.55
N GLU A 74 16.46 -17.77 0.53
CA GLU A 74 16.11 -16.44 0.01
C GLU A 74 15.18 -15.72 0.99
N ILE A 75 15.50 -14.47 1.28
CA ILE A 75 14.70 -13.56 2.11
C ILE A 75 14.14 -12.45 1.24
N VAL A 76 12.82 -12.31 1.19
CA VAL A 76 12.16 -11.22 0.50
C VAL A 76 11.73 -10.16 1.52
N VAL A 77 12.31 -8.98 1.46
CA VAL A 77 11.91 -7.83 2.28
C VAL A 77 10.82 -7.06 1.54
N ALA A 78 9.57 -7.31 1.94
CA ALA A 78 8.36 -6.62 1.45
C ALA A 78 7.61 -5.96 2.62
N ALA A 79 8.35 -5.36 3.56
CA ALA A 79 7.85 -4.88 4.85
C ALA A 79 7.29 -3.44 4.81
N GLY A 80 6.97 -2.92 3.62
CA GLY A 80 6.40 -1.59 3.46
C GLY A 80 7.27 -0.50 4.09
N ALA A 81 6.70 0.33 4.96
CA ALA A 81 7.43 1.39 5.67
C ALA A 81 8.57 0.88 6.57
N GLY A 82 8.52 -0.39 7.00
CA GLY A 82 9.56 -1.03 7.80
C GLY A 82 10.76 -1.52 7.00
N SER A 83 10.70 -1.52 5.67
CA SER A 83 11.74 -2.11 4.80
C SER A 83 13.09 -1.44 4.97
N ALA A 84 13.15 -0.10 4.98
CA ALA A 84 14.41 0.63 5.14
C ALA A 84 15.11 0.27 6.46
N ARG A 85 14.36 0.20 7.57
CA ARG A 85 14.91 -0.19 8.88
C ARG A 85 15.47 -1.62 8.87
N LEU A 86 14.81 -2.57 8.21
CA LEU A 86 15.31 -3.93 8.12
C LEU A 86 16.58 -4.01 7.27
N LEU A 87 16.62 -3.34 6.13
CA LEU A 87 17.79 -3.30 5.25
C LEU A 87 18.99 -2.63 5.93
N ASP A 88 18.75 -1.57 6.72
CA ASP A 88 19.79 -0.87 7.48
C ASP A 88 20.48 -1.79 8.51
N THR A 89 19.82 -2.82 9.02
CA THR A 89 20.42 -3.79 9.96
C THR A 89 21.64 -4.55 9.39
N ILE A 90 21.78 -4.55 8.07
CA ILE A 90 22.92 -5.16 7.35
C ILE A 90 23.67 -4.13 6.48
N GLY A 91 23.51 -2.84 6.78
CA GLY A 91 24.22 -1.74 6.13
C GLY A 91 23.76 -1.41 4.71
N ILE A 92 22.52 -1.78 4.34
CA ILE A 92 21.92 -1.38 3.07
C ILE A 92 21.02 -0.16 3.34
N GLY A 93 21.45 1.01 2.87
CA GLY A 93 20.64 2.22 2.86
C GLY A 93 19.58 2.16 1.76
N LEU A 94 18.34 2.43 2.11
CA LEU A 94 17.26 2.67 1.14
C LEU A 94 16.62 4.02 1.44
N LYS A 95 16.91 5.02 0.63
CA LYS A 95 16.30 6.35 0.80
C LYS A 95 14.81 6.28 0.49
N MET A 96 14.01 6.42 1.52
CA MET A 96 12.54 6.43 1.42
C MET A 96 11.93 7.28 2.53
N SER A 97 10.71 7.74 2.29
CA SER A 97 9.85 8.35 3.30
C SER A 97 8.63 7.47 3.55
N ALA A 98 7.93 7.76 4.62
CA ALA A 98 6.68 7.09 4.95
C ALA A 98 5.64 8.14 5.39
N PRO A 99 5.18 9.01 4.47
CA PRO A 99 4.20 10.02 4.81
C PRO A 99 2.91 9.37 5.31
N ALA A 100 2.35 9.95 6.37
CA ALA A 100 1.08 9.54 6.92
C ALA A 100 -0.06 9.93 5.97
N GLY A 101 -1.10 9.13 5.92
CA GLY A 101 -2.35 9.43 5.23
C GLY A 101 -3.52 9.00 6.09
N LEU A 102 -4.52 9.88 6.21
CA LEU A 102 -5.72 9.62 6.96
C LEU A 102 -6.89 9.30 6.01
N LEU A 103 -7.64 8.27 6.35
CA LEU A 103 -8.92 7.94 5.71
C LEU A 103 -10.03 8.03 6.75
N SER A 104 -11.09 8.79 6.44
CA SER A 104 -12.33 8.77 7.20
C SER A 104 -13.24 7.65 6.70
N HIS A 105 -13.96 7.03 7.63
CA HIS A 105 -14.92 5.96 7.36
C HIS A 105 -16.26 6.36 7.95
N SER A 106 -17.29 6.46 7.10
CA SER A 106 -18.64 6.76 7.55
C SER A 106 -19.30 5.55 8.22
N LYS A 107 -20.41 5.78 8.90
CA LYS A 107 -21.38 4.71 9.18
C LYS A 107 -21.84 4.08 7.87
N PRO A 108 -22.28 2.80 7.87
CA PRO A 108 -22.87 2.18 6.69
C PRO A 108 -24.09 2.97 6.18
N ALA A 109 -24.19 3.07 4.87
CA ALA A 109 -25.31 3.71 4.17
C ALA A 109 -25.78 2.83 3.00
N PRO A 110 -27.00 3.04 2.48
CA PRO A 110 -27.40 2.47 1.21
C PRO A 110 -26.41 2.84 0.10
N LYS A 111 -26.48 2.16 -1.04
CA LYS A 111 -25.58 2.46 -2.17
C LYS A 111 -25.77 3.89 -2.65
N LEU A 112 -24.73 4.71 -2.48
CA LEU A 112 -24.67 6.12 -2.88
C LEU A 112 -23.66 6.38 -4.00
N LEU A 113 -22.59 5.55 -4.09
CA LEU A 113 -21.58 5.65 -5.13
C LEU A 113 -21.54 4.38 -5.99
N ASN A 114 -21.31 4.55 -7.28
CA ASN A 114 -21.15 3.45 -8.22
C ASN A 114 -19.70 3.02 -8.41
N GLY A 115 -18.76 3.96 -8.25
CA GLY A 115 -17.36 3.72 -8.46
C GLY A 115 -16.46 4.50 -7.50
N LEU A 116 -15.18 4.56 -7.84
CA LEU A 116 -14.21 5.42 -7.19
C LEU A 116 -14.32 6.82 -7.81
N VAL A 117 -14.53 7.83 -6.98
CA VAL A 117 -14.55 9.23 -7.39
C VAL A 117 -13.28 9.91 -6.91
N MET A 118 -12.52 10.46 -7.84
CA MET A 118 -11.33 11.25 -7.56
C MET A 118 -11.57 12.70 -7.96
N SER A 119 -11.46 13.60 -7.01
CA SER A 119 -11.56 15.04 -7.23
C SER A 119 -10.42 15.77 -6.53
N PRO A 120 -10.08 17.01 -6.90
CA PRO A 120 -9.06 17.75 -6.17
C PRO A 120 -9.37 17.82 -4.67
N GLY A 121 -8.45 17.31 -3.85
CA GLY A 121 -8.55 17.33 -2.39
C GLY A 121 -9.59 16.40 -1.76
N LEU A 122 -10.22 15.49 -2.53
CA LEU A 122 -11.13 14.48 -1.98
C LEU A 122 -11.25 13.28 -2.91
N HIS A 123 -10.87 12.11 -2.42
CA HIS A 123 -11.07 10.82 -3.07
C HIS A 123 -12.10 10.02 -2.28
N LEU A 124 -13.07 9.43 -2.96
CA LEU A 124 -14.21 8.75 -2.36
C LEU A 124 -14.42 7.37 -2.97
N ARG A 125 -14.72 6.41 -2.14
CA ARG A 125 -15.29 5.12 -2.56
C ARG A 125 -16.32 4.65 -1.54
N GLN A 126 -17.21 3.76 -1.96
CA GLN A 126 -18.11 3.08 -1.02
C GLN A 126 -17.72 1.60 -0.92
N THR A 127 -17.57 1.11 0.30
CA THR A 127 -17.21 -0.29 0.58
C THR A 127 -18.39 -1.22 0.32
N THR A 128 -18.14 -2.51 0.25
CA THR A 128 -19.19 -3.55 0.16
C THR A 128 -20.13 -3.56 1.37
N GLU A 129 -19.63 -3.09 2.53
CA GLU A 129 -20.43 -2.92 3.77
C GLU A 129 -21.26 -1.63 3.79
N GLY A 130 -21.14 -0.80 2.72
CA GLY A 130 -21.89 0.45 2.60
C GLY A 130 -21.20 1.68 3.19
N ARG A 131 -19.99 1.59 3.74
CA ARG A 131 -19.25 2.75 4.28
C ARG A 131 -18.68 3.59 3.15
N ILE A 132 -18.81 4.90 3.24
CA ILE A 132 -18.04 5.80 2.39
C ILE A 132 -16.67 6.02 3.04
N VAL A 133 -15.63 5.67 2.31
CA VAL A 133 -14.24 5.93 2.68
C VAL A 133 -13.77 7.14 1.92
N ALA A 134 -13.23 8.12 2.64
CA ALA A 134 -12.74 9.37 2.06
C ALA A 134 -11.31 9.66 2.49
N GLY A 135 -10.53 10.19 1.57
CA GLY A 135 -9.17 10.64 1.79
C GLY A 135 -8.81 11.83 0.92
N THR A 136 -7.67 12.43 1.18
CA THR A 136 -7.08 13.47 0.32
C THR A 136 -6.01 12.87 -0.59
N ASP A 137 -5.40 13.72 -1.43
CA ASP A 137 -4.27 13.37 -2.29
C ASP A 137 -3.10 12.75 -1.51
N PHE A 138 -2.16 12.15 -2.23
CA PHE A 138 -1.08 11.30 -1.75
C PHE A 138 -0.17 11.87 -0.66
N ALA A 139 -0.14 13.17 -0.48
CA ALA A 139 0.58 13.88 0.57
C ALA A 139 -0.39 14.52 1.57
N GLY A 140 -1.48 13.83 1.92
CA GLY A 140 -2.50 14.34 2.82
C GLY A 140 -1.90 15.09 4.02
N ALA A 141 -2.67 16.00 4.62
CA ALA A 141 -2.23 16.71 5.80
C ALA A 141 -1.77 15.72 6.86
N ASP A 142 -0.60 15.98 7.46
CA ASP A 142 -0.08 15.16 8.55
C ASP A 142 -1.12 15.12 9.68
N PRO A 143 -1.63 13.96 10.05
CA PRO A 143 -2.61 13.84 11.11
C PRO A 143 -2.03 14.07 12.51
N GLU A 144 -0.70 14.30 12.66
CA GLU A 144 -0.09 14.53 13.95
C GLU A 144 -0.75 15.72 14.68
N GLY A 145 -1.37 15.41 15.81
CA GLY A 145 -2.01 16.37 16.71
C GLY A 145 -3.43 16.80 16.34
N ASN A 146 -3.99 16.45 15.18
CA ASN A 146 -5.36 16.82 14.78
C ASN A 146 -6.10 15.78 13.92
N ALA A 147 -5.90 14.49 14.17
CA ALA A 147 -6.52 13.44 13.37
C ALA A 147 -8.05 13.48 13.41
N ASP A 148 -8.64 13.74 14.58
CA ASP A 148 -10.11 13.86 14.73
C ASP A 148 -10.68 15.01 13.90
N GLY A 149 -10.01 16.17 13.93
CA GLY A 149 -10.43 17.35 13.14
C GLY A 149 -10.34 17.07 11.64
N LEU A 150 -9.26 16.47 11.16
CA LEU A 150 -9.08 16.08 9.76
C LEU A 150 -10.13 15.06 9.30
N ALA A 151 -10.43 14.07 10.14
CA ALA A 151 -11.47 13.07 9.84
C ALA A 151 -12.86 13.71 9.78
N ALA A 152 -13.17 14.65 10.67
CA ALA A 152 -14.42 15.40 10.66
C ALA A 152 -14.53 16.28 9.41
N ASP A 153 -13.46 16.95 9.00
CA ASP A 153 -13.42 17.75 7.77
C ASP A 153 -13.63 16.89 6.51
N LEU A 154 -13.03 15.72 6.45
CA LEU A 154 -13.27 14.77 5.35
C LEU A 154 -14.72 14.33 5.32
N GLN A 155 -15.31 14.01 6.47
CA GLN A 155 -16.70 13.61 6.55
C GLN A 155 -17.65 14.76 6.12
N ALA A 156 -17.35 15.98 6.52
CA ALA A 156 -18.12 17.16 6.08
C ALA A 156 -18.05 17.35 4.54
N LYS A 157 -16.89 17.10 3.93
CA LYS A 157 -16.74 17.13 2.46
C LYS A 157 -17.56 16.03 1.79
N VAL A 158 -17.61 14.82 2.36
CA VAL A 158 -18.50 13.73 1.89
C VAL A 158 -19.96 14.18 1.89
N GLN A 159 -20.43 14.72 3.01
CA GLN A 159 -21.81 15.21 3.17
C GLN A 159 -22.13 16.34 2.17
N ALA A 160 -21.17 17.22 1.92
CA ALA A 160 -21.32 18.31 0.95
C ALA A 160 -21.35 17.82 -0.49
N MET A 161 -20.66 16.72 -0.82
CA MET A 161 -20.46 16.24 -2.19
C MET A 161 -21.54 15.26 -2.65
N ILE A 162 -22.09 14.45 -1.74
CA ILE A 162 -22.96 13.31 -2.09
C ILE A 162 -24.40 13.57 -1.63
N LYS A 163 -25.36 13.42 -2.56
CA LYS A 163 -26.79 13.43 -2.25
C LYS A 163 -27.14 12.17 -1.46
N GLY A 164 -27.90 12.35 -0.38
CA GLY A 164 -28.27 11.27 0.53
C GLY A 164 -27.21 10.95 1.58
N ALA A 165 -26.14 11.74 1.63
CA ALA A 165 -25.11 11.64 2.67
C ALA A 165 -25.15 12.82 3.66
N GLU A 166 -26.17 13.67 3.64
CA GLU A 166 -26.25 14.89 4.43
C GLU A 166 -26.10 14.63 5.94
N ASP A 167 -26.74 13.58 6.42
CA ASP A 167 -26.74 13.18 7.83
C ASP A 167 -25.81 11.97 8.11
N LEU A 168 -24.99 11.61 7.14
CA LEU A 168 -24.12 10.43 7.26
C LEU A 168 -22.97 10.72 8.22
N ALA A 169 -23.01 10.08 9.40
CA ALA A 169 -22.03 10.30 10.46
C ALA A 169 -20.67 9.63 10.15
N LEU A 170 -19.60 10.24 10.61
CA LEU A 170 -18.30 9.58 10.79
C LEU A 170 -18.43 8.42 11.78
N ASP A 171 -17.81 7.29 11.48
CA ASP A 171 -17.74 6.16 12.40
C ASP A 171 -16.36 6.06 13.06
N PHE A 172 -15.32 6.03 12.24
CA PHE A 172 -13.92 6.01 12.66
C PHE A 172 -13.02 6.57 11.56
N PHE A 173 -11.76 6.71 11.86
CA PHE A 173 -10.72 6.98 10.87
C PHE A 173 -9.56 5.98 11.02
N THR A 174 -8.76 5.87 9.96
CA THR A 174 -7.52 5.10 9.96
C THR A 174 -6.37 5.98 9.50
N VAL A 175 -5.19 5.77 10.08
CA VAL A 175 -3.95 6.39 9.64
C VAL A 175 -3.02 5.30 9.13
N GLY A 176 -2.55 5.46 7.91
CA GLY A 176 -1.58 4.57 7.30
C GLY A 176 -0.32 5.32 6.90
N TYR A 177 0.79 4.61 6.79
CA TYR A 177 2.07 5.14 6.37
C TYR A 177 2.44 4.57 5.00
N ARG A 178 2.66 5.45 4.04
CA ARG A 178 2.91 5.05 2.66
C ARG A 178 4.41 4.91 2.40
N PRO A 179 4.94 3.70 2.13
CA PRO A 179 6.36 3.50 1.83
C PRO A 179 6.70 4.11 0.48
N THR A 180 7.33 5.27 0.48
CA THR A 180 7.62 6.04 -0.72
C THR A 180 9.13 6.12 -0.93
N PRO A 181 9.72 5.34 -1.86
CA PRO A 181 11.11 5.53 -2.27
C PRO A 181 11.36 6.97 -2.73
N ALA A 182 12.59 7.47 -2.56
CA ALA A 182 12.90 8.89 -2.68
C ALA A 182 12.55 9.50 -4.06
N ASP A 183 12.61 8.71 -5.11
CA ASP A 183 12.24 9.10 -6.48
C ASP A 183 10.77 8.81 -6.85
N GLY A 184 9.99 8.24 -5.92
CA GLY A 184 8.58 7.92 -6.13
C GLY A 184 8.31 6.64 -6.93
N PHE A 185 9.33 5.90 -7.37
CA PHE A 185 9.16 4.66 -8.12
C PHE A 185 9.41 3.41 -7.25
N PRO A 186 8.88 2.24 -7.62
CA PRO A 186 9.15 1.00 -6.89
C PRO A 186 10.65 0.71 -6.80
N ALA A 187 11.08 0.10 -5.69
CA ALA A 187 12.39 -0.52 -5.57
C ALA A 187 12.18 -2.04 -5.55
N ILE A 188 12.64 -2.73 -6.61
CA ILE A 188 12.47 -4.18 -6.76
C ILE A 188 13.73 -4.81 -7.30
N GLY A 189 14.24 -5.85 -6.63
CA GLY A 189 15.41 -6.60 -7.06
C GLY A 189 16.31 -7.05 -5.93
N ARG A 190 17.48 -7.58 -6.31
CA ARG A 190 18.52 -8.05 -5.41
C ARG A 190 19.52 -6.93 -5.11
N PRO A 191 19.61 -6.40 -3.89
CA PRO A 191 20.65 -5.43 -3.54
C PRO A 191 22.04 -5.99 -3.78
N GLN A 192 22.95 -5.18 -4.35
CA GLN A 192 24.31 -5.61 -4.68
C GLN A 192 25.10 -6.03 -3.44
N GLY A 193 25.95 -7.06 -3.62
CA GLY A 193 26.80 -7.57 -2.55
C GLY A 193 26.06 -8.32 -1.43
N ARG A 194 24.79 -8.65 -1.62
CA ARG A 194 23.97 -9.40 -0.64
C ARG A 194 23.24 -10.56 -1.31
N ALA A 195 23.90 -11.74 -1.34
CA ALA A 195 23.26 -12.97 -1.77
C ALA A 195 22.10 -13.35 -0.81
N GLY A 196 21.10 -14.06 -1.30
CA GLY A 196 19.97 -14.52 -0.49
C GLY A 196 19.00 -13.43 -0.06
N LEU A 197 19.10 -12.22 -0.64
CA LEU A 197 18.21 -11.09 -0.35
C LEU A 197 17.52 -10.57 -1.61
N TYR A 198 16.24 -10.32 -1.49
CA TYR A 198 15.42 -9.63 -2.48
C TYR A 198 14.59 -8.54 -1.80
N ALA A 199 14.53 -7.35 -2.37
CA ALA A 199 13.76 -6.23 -1.83
C ALA A 199 12.59 -5.85 -2.75
N VAL A 200 11.41 -5.59 -2.17
CA VAL A 200 10.23 -5.08 -2.89
C VAL A 200 9.60 -3.97 -2.05
N VAL A 201 9.75 -2.73 -2.48
CA VAL A 201 9.20 -1.56 -1.79
C VAL A 201 8.51 -0.65 -2.80
N THR A 202 7.27 -0.25 -2.53
CA THR A 202 6.51 0.65 -3.40
C THR A 202 5.40 1.36 -2.63
N HIS A 203 5.10 2.60 -3.01
CA HIS A 203 3.93 3.32 -2.48
C HIS A 203 2.60 2.80 -3.04
N SER A 204 2.62 2.14 -4.19
CA SER A 204 1.42 1.61 -4.88
C SER A 204 1.22 0.12 -4.61
N GLY A 205 1.41 -0.31 -3.36
CA GLY A 205 1.44 -1.72 -2.96
C GLY A 205 0.17 -2.51 -3.29
N VAL A 206 -0.99 -1.87 -3.40
CA VAL A 206 -2.23 -2.53 -3.83
C VAL A 206 -2.25 -2.72 -5.35
N THR A 207 -2.07 -1.63 -6.09
CA THR A 207 -2.16 -1.64 -7.57
C THR A 207 -1.08 -2.50 -8.21
N LEU A 208 0.15 -2.43 -7.69
CA LEU A 208 1.32 -3.11 -8.27
C LEU A 208 1.58 -4.50 -7.67
N ALA A 209 0.92 -4.90 -6.58
CA ALA A 209 1.19 -6.17 -5.91
C ALA A 209 1.22 -7.39 -6.86
N PRO A 210 0.25 -7.59 -7.77
CA PRO A 210 0.27 -8.75 -8.66
C PRO A 210 1.46 -8.76 -9.61
N ALA A 211 1.81 -7.59 -10.17
CA ALA A 211 2.93 -7.47 -11.10
C ALA A 211 4.28 -7.64 -10.39
N LEU A 212 4.49 -6.92 -9.27
CA LEU A 212 5.73 -7.00 -8.49
C LEU A 212 5.92 -8.38 -7.88
N GLY A 213 4.85 -9.02 -7.40
CA GLY A 213 4.90 -10.40 -6.90
C GLY A 213 5.32 -11.39 -7.98
N ARG A 214 4.79 -11.27 -9.20
CA ARG A 214 5.17 -12.09 -10.35
C ARG A 214 6.64 -11.87 -10.72
N PHE A 215 7.07 -10.62 -10.90
CA PHE A 215 8.46 -10.30 -11.26
C PHE A 215 9.45 -10.81 -10.20
N ALA A 216 9.14 -10.63 -8.92
CA ALA A 216 9.98 -11.12 -7.84
C ALA A 216 10.09 -12.66 -7.87
N ALA A 217 8.97 -13.36 -8.01
CA ALA A 217 8.97 -14.82 -8.06
C ALA A 217 9.73 -15.35 -9.28
N GLU A 218 9.53 -14.78 -10.46
CA GLU A 218 10.22 -15.17 -11.70
C GLU A 218 11.73 -14.94 -11.58
N GLU A 219 12.19 -13.78 -11.10
CA GLU A 219 13.60 -13.47 -10.92
C GLU A 219 14.25 -14.36 -9.85
N ILE A 220 13.56 -14.61 -8.72
CA ILE A 220 14.09 -15.47 -7.65
C ILE A 220 14.25 -16.92 -8.13
N LEU A 221 13.25 -17.46 -8.85
CA LEU A 221 13.24 -18.86 -9.26
C LEU A 221 14.11 -19.15 -10.48
N SER A 222 14.16 -18.24 -11.44
CA SER A 222 14.90 -18.44 -12.70
C SER A 222 16.27 -17.76 -12.75
N GLY A 223 16.53 -16.80 -11.88
CA GLY A 223 17.68 -15.91 -11.95
C GLY A 223 17.60 -14.85 -13.07
N ALA A 224 16.53 -14.86 -13.88
CA ALA A 224 16.35 -13.93 -14.99
C ALA A 224 15.51 -12.72 -14.58
N ARG A 225 16.07 -11.53 -14.74
CA ARG A 225 15.38 -10.28 -14.48
C ARG A 225 14.58 -9.85 -15.71
N ASP A 226 13.32 -9.45 -15.51
CA ASP A 226 12.49 -8.90 -16.59
C ASP A 226 12.96 -7.46 -16.93
N PRO A 227 13.20 -7.13 -18.21
CA PRO A 227 13.61 -5.78 -18.62
C PRO A 227 12.67 -4.65 -18.21
N LEU A 228 11.38 -4.93 -17.99
CA LEU A 228 10.41 -3.95 -17.53
C LEU A 228 10.72 -3.39 -16.14
N ILE A 229 11.48 -4.11 -15.32
CA ILE A 229 11.84 -3.67 -13.97
C ILE A 229 13.31 -3.24 -13.83
N ASP A 230 14.08 -3.17 -14.89
CA ASP A 230 15.51 -2.83 -14.83
C ASP A 230 15.75 -1.43 -14.22
N CYS A 231 14.94 -0.45 -14.61
CA CYS A 231 15.04 0.92 -14.07
C CYS A 231 14.59 1.04 -12.61
N PHE A 232 14.01 -0.01 -12.02
CA PHE A 232 13.51 -0.01 -10.65
C PHE A 232 14.42 -0.77 -9.67
N HIS A 233 15.68 -1.00 -10.04
CA HIS A 233 16.65 -1.69 -9.19
C HIS A 233 16.85 -0.92 -7.85
N PRO A 234 16.94 -1.63 -6.69
CA PRO A 234 17.08 -0.95 -5.39
C PRO A 234 18.39 -0.14 -5.24
N ASP A 235 19.45 -0.49 -5.97
CA ASP A 235 20.75 0.21 -5.90
C ASP A 235 20.89 1.36 -6.91
N ARG A 236 19.80 1.82 -7.50
CA ARG A 236 19.86 3.00 -8.38
C ARG A 236 20.27 4.26 -7.59
N PRO A 237 20.97 5.24 -8.20
CA PRO A 237 21.59 6.36 -7.48
C PRO A 237 20.62 7.19 -6.63
N GLU A 238 19.36 7.26 -7.03
CA GLU A 238 18.30 8.00 -6.34
C GLU A 238 17.98 7.44 -4.96
N LEU A 239 18.27 6.15 -4.71
CA LEU A 239 17.90 5.45 -3.49
C LEU A 239 19.07 5.13 -2.56
N THR A 240 20.30 5.32 -3.01
CA THR A 240 21.53 5.01 -2.24
C THR A 240 22.23 6.22 -1.66
#